data_40b217369efa206635e9338d68b7bfc7
#
_entry.id   40b217369efa206635e9338d68b7bfc7
#
_cell.length_a   1.000
_cell.length_b   1.000
_cell.length_c   1.000
_cell.angle_alpha   90.00
_cell.angle_beta   90.00
_cell.angle_gamma   90.00
#
_symmetry.space_group_name_H-M   'P 1'
#
loop_
_entity.id
_entity.type
_entity.pdbx_description
1 polymer ?
#
loop_
_entity_poly.entity_id
_entity_poly.type
_entity_poly.pdbx_seq_one_letter_code
_entity_poly.pdbx_strand_id
1 'polypeptide(L)'
;AEVLTEDGRVVGVATGDMGIGKDGQPTGNFTRGIELRATYTIFAEGCRGSLSKQLMKNFGLNADNDPQTYGIGIKELWEIKPETFRKGLTLHTIGWPLKSDTYGGSFMYHFGENLMAYGFVVGLDYTNPFLSPFGEMQRFKTHPQIAPYFEGAKRISYGARALNEGGFQSLPKLTFPGGVLIGCAAGTLNVPKIKGTHTAMKSGMVAAEAIAAAFAGGKPAEVTAYADMLKASWVWPELHTVRNIRPGFAKFGLYGGLVNAAIETYITRGKSPWTLKNHVDYDGLVKAKDATPIPYPKPDGKLTFDRLSSVFISNTNHEENQPAHLRLLDPAKAIAVNWTEYRSPETRYCPAGVYEIIGEETGNPQLQINAQNCVHCKTCDIKDPTQNINWVVPEGAGGPNYPGGM
;
A
#
# COMPACT_ATOMS: atom_id res chain seq x y z
N ALA A 1 4.44 -19.23 1.16
CA ALA A 1 5.58 -18.87 0.30
C ALA A 1 6.74 -18.38 1.17
N GLU A 2 7.96 -18.73 0.80
CA GLU A 2 9.17 -18.39 1.55
C GLU A 2 10.37 -18.15 0.62
N VAL A 3 11.39 -17.47 1.14
CA VAL A 3 12.68 -17.28 0.46
C VAL A 3 13.56 -18.48 0.76
N LEU A 4 14.06 -19.16 -0.27
CA LEU A 4 15.01 -20.26 -0.13
C LEU A 4 16.42 -19.71 0.00
N THR A 5 17.14 -20.12 1.04
CA THR A 5 18.51 -19.68 1.30
C THR A 5 19.43 -20.89 1.56
N GLU A 6 20.63 -20.84 1.00
CA GLU A 6 21.72 -21.81 1.25
C GLU A 6 22.99 -21.02 1.52
N ASP A 7 23.71 -21.33 2.59
CA ASP A 7 24.95 -20.66 3.01
C ASP A 7 24.85 -19.11 3.02
N GLY A 8 23.71 -18.57 3.50
CA GLY A 8 23.47 -17.14 3.56
C GLY A 8 23.16 -16.46 2.21
N ARG A 9 22.94 -17.24 1.15
CA ARG A 9 22.61 -16.77 -0.19
C ARG A 9 21.18 -17.19 -0.54
N VAL A 10 20.42 -16.29 -1.19
CA VAL A 10 19.13 -16.63 -1.80
C VAL A 10 19.37 -17.50 -3.02
N VAL A 11 18.72 -18.66 -3.06
CA VAL A 11 18.79 -19.65 -4.16
C VAL A 11 17.47 -19.84 -4.86
N GLY A 12 16.44 -19.10 -4.46
CA GLY A 12 15.11 -19.18 -5.07
C GLY A 12 13.99 -18.82 -4.11
N VAL A 13 12.79 -19.24 -4.45
CA VAL A 13 11.58 -19.07 -3.66
C VAL A 13 10.76 -20.35 -3.68
N ALA A 14 10.02 -20.63 -2.59
CA ALA A 14 8.99 -21.67 -2.55
C ALA A 14 7.60 -21.05 -2.62
N THR A 15 6.71 -21.64 -3.41
CA THR A 15 5.28 -21.31 -3.37
C THR A 15 4.63 -21.92 -2.12
N GLY A 16 3.49 -21.37 -1.69
CA GLY A 16 2.70 -21.99 -0.61
C GLY A 16 2.00 -23.28 -1.07
N ASP A 17 1.72 -24.14 -0.11
CA ASP A 17 0.82 -25.28 -0.34
C ASP A 17 -0.59 -24.79 -0.64
N MET A 18 -1.33 -25.58 -1.42
CA MET A 18 -2.75 -25.37 -1.73
C MET A 18 -3.58 -26.50 -1.12
N GLY A 19 -4.86 -26.23 -0.83
CA GLY A 19 -5.76 -27.23 -0.26
C GLY A 19 -5.46 -27.54 1.21
N ILE A 20 -5.01 -26.54 1.99
CA ILE A 20 -4.93 -26.60 3.45
C ILE A 20 -6.23 -26.05 4.04
N GLY A 21 -6.92 -26.85 4.85
CA GLY A 21 -8.16 -26.47 5.51
C GLY A 21 -7.96 -25.45 6.65
N LYS A 22 -9.06 -24.87 7.15
CA LYS A 22 -9.07 -23.94 8.29
C LYS A 22 -8.44 -24.51 9.55
N ASP A 23 -8.50 -25.82 9.70
CA ASP A 23 -7.86 -26.58 10.79
C ASP A 23 -6.35 -26.79 10.62
N GLY A 24 -5.79 -26.31 9.51
CA GLY A 24 -4.38 -26.48 9.18
C GLY A 24 -4.02 -27.84 8.59
N GLN A 25 -5.01 -28.71 8.33
CA GLN A 25 -4.79 -30.03 7.78
C GLN A 25 -4.97 -30.06 6.24
N PRO A 26 -4.25 -30.96 5.54
CA PRO A 26 -4.47 -31.17 4.12
C PRO A 26 -5.91 -31.65 3.83
N THR A 27 -6.54 -31.04 2.81
CA THR A 27 -7.85 -31.47 2.29
C THR A 27 -7.68 -32.44 1.13
N GLY A 28 -8.79 -32.93 0.58
CA GLY A 28 -8.78 -33.79 -0.61
C GLY A 28 -8.17 -33.13 -1.86
N ASN A 29 -8.04 -31.80 -1.88
CA ASN A 29 -7.44 -31.02 -2.97
C ASN A 29 -6.00 -30.56 -2.65
N PHE A 30 -5.38 -31.14 -1.66
CA PHE A 30 -4.03 -30.77 -1.25
C PHE A 30 -3.04 -30.90 -2.41
N THR A 31 -2.30 -29.82 -2.65
CA THR A 31 -1.17 -29.79 -3.58
C THR A 31 0.00 -29.10 -2.91
N ARG A 32 1.12 -29.80 -2.82
CA ARG A 32 2.33 -29.23 -2.24
C ARG A 32 2.88 -28.10 -3.10
N GLY A 33 3.35 -27.04 -2.46
CA GLY A 33 4.11 -25.97 -3.10
C GLY A 33 5.39 -26.46 -3.76
N ILE A 34 5.88 -25.71 -4.72
CA ILE A 34 7.09 -26.03 -5.48
C ILE A 34 8.22 -25.04 -5.17
N GLU A 35 9.44 -25.53 -5.23
CA GLU A 35 10.64 -24.69 -5.17
C GLU A 35 11.02 -24.22 -6.58
N LEU A 36 11.19 -22.92 -6.74
CA LEU A 36 11.70 -22.29 -7.96
C LEU A 36 13.13 -21.82 -7.66
N ARG A 37 14.12 -22.54 -8.19
CA ARG A 37 15.54 -22.26 -7.94
C ARG A 37 16.15 -21.45 -9.08
N ALA A 38 17.00 -20.48 -8.71
CA ALA A 38 17.69 -19.60 -9.65
C ALA A 38 19.04 -19.15 -9.14
N THR A 39 19.94 -18.79 -10.07
CA THR A 39 21.25 -18.18 -9.71
C THR A 39 21.05 -16.82 -9.06
N TYR A 40 20.09 -16.02 -9.57
CA TYR A 40 19.68 -14.74 -8.98
C TYR A 40 18.17 -14.64 -9.02
N THR A 41 17.57 -14.05 -7.98
CA THR A 41 16.14 -13.81 -7.87
C THR A 41 15.87 -12.31 -7.82
N ILE A 42 14.96 -11.83 -8.68
CA ILE A 42 14.53 -10.44 -8.72
C ILE A 42 13.20 -10.33 -7.96
N PHE A 43 13.16 -9.54 -6.89
CA PHE A 43 11.96 -9.33 -6.08
C PHE A 43 11.25 -8.04 -6.51
N ALA A 44 10.07 -8.21 -7.10
CA ALA A 44 9.23 -7.16 -7.67
C ALA A 44 7.80 -7.20 -7.12
N GLU A 45 7.62 -7.57 -5.85
CA GLU A 45 6.32 -7.80 -5.21
C GLU A 45 5.48 -6.54 -4.97
N GLY A 46 6.04 -5.38 -5.30
CA GLY A 46 5.38 -4.11 -5.04
C GLY A 46 5.45 -3.69 -3.57
N CYS A 47 4.52 -2.81 -3.18
CA CYS A 47 4.45 -2.27 -1.83
C CYS A 47 4.24 -3.37 -0.79
N ARG A 48 5.10 -3.42 0.23
CA ARG A 48 4.99 -4.34 1.35
C ARG A 48 4.90 -5.81 0.92
N GLY A 49 5.79 -6.26 0.03
CA GLY A 49 5.87 -7.64 -0.45
C GLY A 49 6.09 -8.63 0.70
N SER A 50 5.45 -9.80 0.64
CA SER A 50 5.54 -10.81 1.70
C SER A 50 6.95 -11.38 1.83
N LEU A 51 7.60 -11.70 0.70
CA LEU A 51 8.99 -12.17 0.67
C LEU A 51 9.95 -11.00 0.91
N SER A 52 9.65 -9.80 0.39
CA SER A 52 10.45 -8.60 0.64
C SER A 52 10.54 -8.28 2.13
N LYS A 53 9.48 -8.50 2.94
CA LYS A 53 9.55 -8.37 4.41
C LYS A 53 10.54 -9.36 5.03
N GLN A 54 10.57 -10.60 4.55
CA GLN A 54 11.53 -11.61 5.00
C GLN A 54 12.95 -11.18 4.67
N LEU A 55 13.21 -10.71 3.44
CA LEU A 55 14.52 -10.22 3.00
C LEU A 55 14.99 -9.01 3.81
N MET A 56 14.11 -8.00 4.02
CA MET A 56 14.44 -6.84 4.85
C MET A 56 14.93 -7.25 6.23
N LYS A 57 14.27 -8.23 6.85
CA LYS A 57 14.63 -8.77 8.17
C LYS A 57 15.91 -9.60 8.11
N ASN A 58 16.00 -10.57 7.19
CA ASN A 58 17.08 -11.57 7.16
C ASN A 58 18.42 -10.96 6.77
N PHE A 59 18.42 -9.95 5.90
CA PHE A 59 19.62 -9.29 5.40
C PHE A 59 19.84 -7.87 5.96
N GLY A 60 18.97 -7.40 6.87
CA GLY A 60 19.07 -6.06 7.45
C GLY A 60 19.05 -4.94 6.42
N LEU A 61 18.28 -5.08 5.31
CA LEU A 61 18.37 -4.20 4.16
C LEU A 61 17.95 -2.76 4.43
N ASN A 62 17.22 -2.51 5.51
CA ASN A 62 16.70 -1.19 5.91
C ASN A 62 17.34 -0.67 7.21
N ALA A 63 18.47 -1.23 7.64
CA ALA A 63 19.08 -0.88 8.93
C ALA A 63 19.62 0.57 8.96
N ASP A 64 20.12 1.07 7.83
CA ASP A 64 20.79 2.36 7.72
C ASP A 64 19.91 3.47 7.11
N ASN A 65 18.62 3.19 6.88
CA ASN A 65 17.71 4.10 6.19
C ASN A 65 16.58 4.54 7.12
N ASP A 66 15.93 5.65 6.76
CA ASP A 66 14.70 6.03 7.43
C ASP A 66 13.62 4.94 7.21
N PRO A 67 12.69 4.76 8.16
CA PRO A 67 11.59 3.83 7.96
C PRO A 67 10.78 4.19 6.72
N GLN A 68 10.22 3.18 6.05
CA GLN A 68 9.27 3.40 4.97
C GLN A 68 7.97 3.95 5.57
N THR A 69 7.41 4.97 4.94
CA THR A 69 6.05 5.46 5.19
C THR A 69 5.14 5.14 4.02
N TYR A 70 3.86 5.05 4.26
CA TYR A 70 2.92 4.53 3.28
C TYR A 70 1.67 5.40 3.17
N GLY A 71 0.98 5.30 2.04
CA GLY A 71 -0.38 5.76 1.85
C GLY A 71 -1.29 4.60 1.50
N ILE A 72 -2.56 4.71 1.81
CA ILE A 72 -3.60 3.84 1.25
C ILE A 72 -4.30 4.56 0.10
N GLY A 73 -4.19 3.98 -1.11
CA GLY A 73 -4.95 4.41 -2.27
C GLY A 73 -6.19 3.54 -2.43
N ILE A 74 -7.35 4.16 -2.50
CA ILE A 74 -8.63 3.52 -2.78
C ILE A 74 -9.10 4.05 -4.12
N LYS A 75 -9.51 3.17 -5.02
CA LYS A 75 -9.84 3.51 -6.42
C LYS A 75 -11.19 2.94 -6.81
N GLU A 76 -11.95 3.71 -7.56
CA GLU A 76 -13.15 3.29 -8.27
C GLU A 76 -12.97 3.53 -9.78
N LEU A 77 -13.54 2.65 -10.57
CA LEU A 77 -13.68 2.83 -12.02
C LEU A 77 -15.15 3.10 -12.32
N TRP A 78 -15.40 4.15 -13.09
CA TRP A 78 -16.73 4.62 -13.44
C TRP A 78 -16.90 4.71 -14.96
N GLU A 79 -18.03 4.29 -15.45
CA GLU A 79 -18.54 4.64 -16.78
C GLU A 79 -19.35 5.92 -16.64
N ILE A 80 -18.91 7.01 -17.26
CA ILE A 80 -19.52 8.33 -17.15
C ILE A 80 -20.26 8.69 -18.43
N LYS A 81 -21.16 9.68 -18.34
CA LYS A 81 -21.91 10.14 -19.50
C LYS A 81 -20.99 10.78 -20.54
N PRO A 82 -21.27 10.60 -21.85
CA PRO A 82 -20.48 11.24 -22.93
C PRO A 82 -20.37 12.77 -22.77
N GLU A 83 -21.43 13.42 -22.27
CA GLU A 83 -21.47 14.88 -22.08
C GLU A 83 -20.50 15.37 -21.02
N THR A 84 -20.19 14.53 -20.01
CA THR A 84 -19.23 14.85 -18.95
C THR A 84 -17.82 14.34 -19.25
N PHE A 85 -17.68 13.44 -20.24
CA PHE A 85 -16.39 12.87 -20.62
C PHE A 85 -15.51 13.89 -21.35
N ARG A 86 -14.28 14.03 -20.89
CA ARG A 86 -13.25 14.86 -21.52
C ARG A 86 -11.98 14.03 -21.68
N LYS A 87 -11.74 13.51 -22.86
CA LYS A 87 -10.59 12.64 -23.15
C LYS A 87 -9.27 13.27 -22.68
N GLY A 88 -8.55 12.54 -21.84
CA GLY A 88 -7.26 12.98 -21.30
C GLY A 88 -7.36 13.98 -20.14
N LEU A 89 -8.56 14.28 -19.61
CA LEU A 89 -8.69 15.06 -18.38
C LEU A 89 -7.94 14.37 -17.26
N THR A 90 -7.05 15.11 -16.62
CA THR A 90 -6.29 14.69 -15.45
C THR A 90 -6.45 15.73 -14.37
N LEU A 91 -7.08 15.35 -13.25
CA LEU A 91 -7.31 16.19 -12.09
C LEU A 91 -6.60 15.58 -10.88
N HIS A 92 -5.86 16.41 -10.16
CA HIS A 92 -5.30 16.05 -8.85
C HIS A 92 -5.76 17.06 -7.82
N THR A 93 -6.03 16.61 -6.61
CA THR A 93 -6.34 17.47 -5.47
C THR A 93 -5.51 17.10 -4.27
N ILE A 94 -5.41 18.00 -3.29
CA ILE A 94 -4.76 17.76 -2.00
C ILE A 94 -5.61 18.36 -0.88
N GLY A 95 -5.65 17.71 0.29
CA GLY A 95 -6.32 18.18 1.49
C GLY A 95 -7.76 17.72 1.60
N TRP A 96 -8.74 18.62 1.44
CA TRP A 96 -10.15 18.30 1.71
C TRP A 96 -10.60 16.96 1.06
N PRO A 97 -11.37 16.12 1.79
CA PRO A 97 -12.04 16.29 3.10
C PRO A 97 -11.13 16.04 4.31
N LEU A 98 -9.88 15.71 4.11
CA LEU A 98 -8.91 15.50 5.18
C LEU A 98 -8.65 16.81 5.94
N LYS A 99 -8.34 16.70 7.24
CA LYS A 99 -7.86 17.82 8.02
C LYS A 99 -6.45 18.22 7.58
N SER A 100 -6.03 19.42 7.94
CA SER A 100 -4.71 19.97 7.55
C SER A 100 -3.50 19.21 8.14
N ASP A 101 -3.71 18.39 9.14
CA ASP A 101 -2.71 17.52 9.78
C ASP A 101 -2.59 16.13 9.11
N THR A 102 -3.43 15.84 8.15
CA THR A 102 -3.48 14.54 7.47
C THR A 102 -3.12 14.71 6.00
N TYR A 103 -2.04 14.06 5.57
CA TYR A 103 -1.61 14.07 4.17
C TYR A 103 -2.52 13.20 3.31
N GLY A 104 -2.87 13.70 2.13
CA GLY A 104 -3.64 12.94 1.16
C GLY A 104 -4.35 13.82 0.15
N GLY A 105 -5.06 13.19 -0.76
CA GLY A 105 -5.77 13.85 -1.84
C GLY A 105 -6.33 12.87 -2.85
N SER A 106 -6.80 13.38 -3.98
CA SER A 106 -7.44 12.56 -5.01
C SER A 106 -6.76 12.68 -6.36
N PHE A 107 -7.04 11.69 -7.19
CA PHE A 107 -6.80 11.76 -8.62
C PHE A 107 -8.06 11.35 -9.38
N MET A 108 -8.24 11.92 -10.56
CA MET A 108 -9.34 11.61 -11.47
C MET A 108 -8.79 11.67 -12.90
N TYR A 109 -8.97 10.59 -13.66
CA TYR A 109 -8.46 10.45 -15.02
C TYR A 109 -9.57 9.98 -15.95
N HIS A 110 -9.82 10.73 -17.02
CA HIS A 110 -10.71 10.31 -18.09
C HIS A 110 -9.90 9.61 -19.19
N PHE A 111 -10.27 8.37 -19.52
CA PHE A 111 -9.55 7.55 -20.51
C PHE A 111 -10.50 6.60 -21.24
N GLY A 112 -9.95 5.90 -22.24
CA GLY A 112 -10.76 4.99 -23.05
C GLY A 112 -11.94 5.69 -23.70
N GLU A 113 -13.10 5.04 -23.66
CA GLU A 113 -14.39 5.56 -24.09
C GLU A 113 -15.28 5.70 -22.86
N ASN A 114 -15.53 6.96 -22.44
CA ASN A 114 -16.39 7.30 -21.30
C ASN A 114 -15.98 6.67 -19.94
N LEU A 115 -14.70 6.30 -19.76
CA LEU A 115 -14.20 5.78 -18.51
C LEU A 115 -13.54 6.88 -17.67
N MET A 116 -13.79 6.81 -16.36
CA MET A 116 -13.16 7.67 -15.36
C MET A 116 -12.59 6.81 -14.24
N ALA A 117 -11.27 6.83 -14.09
CA ALA A 117 -10.62 6.32 -12.90
C ALA A 117 -10.62 7.42 -11.83
N TYR A 118 -11.24 7.15 -10.72
CA TYR A 118 -11.25 8.02 -9.54
C TYR A 118 -10.56 7.32 -8.38
N GLY A 119 -9.64 8.00 -7.71
CA GLY A 119 -9.01 7.46 -6.51
C GLY A 119 -8.76 8.53 -5.46
N PHE A 120 -8.67 8.08 -4.22
CA PHE A 120 -8.37 8.88 -3.05
C PHE A 120 -7.26 8.23 -2.25
N VAL A 121 -6.24 9.00 -1.90
CA VAL A 121 -5.07 8.52 -1.15
C VAL A 121 -5.03 9.20 0.21
N VAL A 122 -4.76 8.42 1.25
CA VAL A 122 -4.54 8.91 2.62
C VAL A 122 -3.21 8.38 3.11
N GLY A 123 -2.32 9.29 3.52
CA GLY A 123 -1.07 8.91 4.19
C GLY A 123 -1.36 8.17 5.49
N LEU A 124 -0.70 7.03 5.72
CA LEU A 124 -0.98 6.17 6.88
C LEU A 124 -0.33 6.68 8.18
N ASP A 125 0.38 7.78 8.12
CA ASP A 125 0.91 8.51 9.28
C ASP A 125 -0.13 9.37 10.02
N TYR A 126 -1.40 9.36 9.60
CA TYR A 126 -2.48 10.06 10.31
C TYR A 126 -2.64 9.58 11.76
N THR A 127 -3.11 10.50 12.63
CA THR A 127 -3.10 10.28 14.09
C THR A 127 -4.45 9.89 14.68
N ASN A 128 -5.57 10.21 14.03
CA ASN A 128 -6.90 9.97 14.57
C ASN A 128 -7.39 8.53 14.32
N PRO A 129 -7.59 7.68 15.35
CA PRO A 129 -8.04 6.29 15.17
C PRO A 129 -9.47 6.16 14.61
N PHE A 130 -10.25 7.25 14.59
CA PHE A 130 -11.59 7.27 14.02
C PHE A 130 -11.62 7.63 12.53
N LEU A 131 -10.47 7.94 11.91
CA LEU A 131 -10.41 8.21 10.48
C LEU A 131 -10.64 6.93 9.68
N SER A 132 -11.55 7.03 8.71
CA SER A 132 -11.82 5.98 7.72
C SER A 132 -11.39 6.46 6.33
N PRO A 133 -10.30 5.95 5.76
CA PRO A 133 -9.91 6.31 4.39
C PRO A 133 -11.02 6.09 3.36
N PHE A 134 -11.79 5.01 3.52
CA PHE A 134 -12.98 4.76 2.69
C PHE A 134 -14.05 5.85 2.89
N GLY A 135 -14.32 6.23 4.15
CA GLY A 135 -15.27 7.29 4.46
C GLY A 135 -14.84 8.65 3.87
N GLU A 136 -13.56 8.99 3.94
CA GLU A 136 -13.03 10.23 3.35
C GLU A 136 -13.15 10.21 1.82
N MET A 137 -12.88 9.07 1.17
CA MET A 137 -13.11 8.89 -0.26
C MET A 137 -14.58 9.13 -0.65
N GLN A 138 -15.54 8.61 0.14
CA GLN A 138 -16.97 8.82 -0.12
C GLN A 138 -17.36 10.31 0.07
N ARG A 139 -16.85 10.95 1.14
CA ARG A 139 -17.07 12.39 1.38
C ARG A 139 -16.52 13.25 0.25
N PHE A 140 -15.34 12.94 -0.30
CA PHE A 140 -14.76 13.70 -1.40
C PHE A 140 -15.70 13.81 -2.61
N LYS A 141 -16.40 12.74 -2.95
CA LYS A 141 -17.37 12.77 -4.07
C LYS A 141 -18.51 13.75 -3.89
N THR A 142 -18.84 14.13 -2.64
CA THR A 142 -19.93 15.08 -2.34
C THR A 142 -19.54 16.55 -2.52
N HIS A 143 -18.28 16.85 -2.84
CA HIS A 143 -17.85 18.21 -3.07
C HIS A 143 -18.58 18.83 -4.29
N PRO A 144 -19.13 20.06 -4.21
CA PRO A 144 -19.96 20.65 -5.29
C PRO A 144 -19.28 20.72 -6.67
N GLN A 145 -17.95 20.86 -6.70
CA GLN A 145 -17.19 20.87 -7.97
C GLN A 145 -16.83 19.48 -8.47
N ILE A 146 -16.98 18.44 -7.65
CA ILE A 146 -16.60 17.07 -7.95
C ILE A 146 -17.82 16.21 -8.28
N ALA A 147 -18.90 16.38 -7.52
CA ALA A 147 -20.13 15.62 -7.69
C ALA A 147 -20.67 15.58 -9.15
N PRO A 148 -20.61 16.68 -9.94
CA PRO A 148 -21.11 16.66 -11.31
C PRO A 148 -20.43 15.64 -12.24
N TYR A 149 -19.18 15.25 -11.97
CA TYR A 149 -18.50 14.21 -12.77
C TYR A 149 -19.13 12.84 -12.62
N PHE A 150 -19.83 12.60 -11.51
CA PHE A 150 -20.46 11.32 -11.18
C PHE A 150 -21.95 11.28 -11.47
N GLU A 151 -22.58 12.38 -11.89
CA GLU A 151 -24.02 12.45 -12.14
C GLU A 151 -24.45 11.52 -13.27
N GLY A 152 -25.30 10.52 -12.90
CA GLY A 152 -25.79 9.50 -13.82
C GLY A 152 -24.71 8.55 -14.34
N ALA A 153 -23.53 8.54 -13.72
CA ALA A 153 -22.47 7.60 -14.00
C ALA A 153 -22.74 6.24 -13.33
N LYS A 154 -22.11 5.19 -13.83
CA LYS A 154 -22.18 3.84 -13.30
C LYS A 154 -20.82 3.42 -12.75
N ARG A 155 -20.77 3.05 -11.48
CA ARG A 155 -19.58 2.47 -10.86
C ARG A 155 -19.41 1.02 -11.30
N ILE A 156 -18.26 0.66 -11.87
CA ILE A 156 -18.01 -0.64 -12.46
C ILE A 156 -16.94 -1.47 -11.78
N SER A 157 -16.04 -0.83 -11.02
CA SER A 157 -15.04 -1.55 -10.25
C SER A 157 -14.58 -0.76 -9.02
N TYR A 158 -14.01 -1.47 -8.06
CA TYR A 158 -13.47 -0.94 -6.81
C TYR A 158 -12.22 -1.70 -6.41
N GLY A 159 -11.22 -1.02 -5.88
CA GLY A 159 -10.02 -1.64 -5.35
C GLY A 159 -9.26 -0.73 -4.40
N ALA A 160 -8.31 -1.32 -3.68
CA ALA A 160 -7.44 -0.57 -2.78
C ALA A 160 -6.05 -1.19 -2.72
N ARG A 161 -5.03 -0.33 -2.57
CA ARG A 161 -3.64 -0.75 -2.44
C ARG A 161 -2.85 0.24 -1.60
N ALA A 162 -1.99 -0.28 -0.70
CA ALA A 162 -0.98 0.55 -0.07
C ALA A 162 0.10 0.97 -1.07
N LEU A 163 0.67 2.14 -0.87
CA LEU A 163 1.70 2.77 -1.70
C LEU A 163 2.90 3.13 -0.82
N ASN A 164 4.11 3.01 -1.36
CA ASN A 164 5.31 3.52 -0.69
C ASN A 164 5.36 5.06 -0.78
N GLU A 165 5.53 5.75 0.33
CA GLU A 165 5.64 7.20 0.37
C GLU A 165 6.93 7.71 1.02
N GLY A 166 7.80 6.82 1.48
CA GLY A 166 9.07 7.20 2.14
C GLY A 166 10.08 7.88 1.21
N GLY A 167 10.02 7.60 -0.09
CA GLY A 167 10.90 8.22 -1.08
C GLY A 167 12.37 7.88 -0.87
N PHE A 168 13.25 8.85 -1.22
CA PHE A 168 14.70 8.66 -1.30
C PHE A 168 15.33 8.15 0.02
N GLN A 169 14.95 8.72 1.17
CA GLN A 169 15.51 8.39 2.48
C GLN A 169 15.21 6.97 2.92
N SER A 170 14.14 6.37 2.41
CA SER A 170 13.66 5.04 2.78
C SER A 170 14.02 3.95 1.78
N LEU A 171 14.89 4.28 0.79
CA LEU A 171 15.38 3.26 -0.14
C LEU A 171 16.29 2.28 0.62
N PRO A 172 15.98 0.98 0.63
CA PRO A 172 16.80 -0.03 1.31
C PRO A 172 18.09 -0.31 0.55
N LYS A 173 18.98 -1.11 1.14
CA LYS A 173 20.03 -1.79 0.36
C LYS A 173 19.35 -2.62 -0.73
N LEU A 174 19.71 -2.37 -1.99
CA LEU A 174 19.00 -2.93 -3.14
C LEU A 174 19.44 -4.35 -3.51
N THR A 175 20.59 -4.77 -3.02
CA THR A 175 21.23 -6.04 -3.36
C THR A 175 21.57 -6.84 -2.12
N PHE A 176 21.59 -8.13 -2.26
CA PHE A 176 21.98 -9.10 -1.25
C PHE A 176 22.47 -10.38 -1.95
N PRO A 177 23.16 -11.29 -1.26
CA PRO A 177 23.62 -12.52 -1.90
C PRO A 177 22.46 -13.30 -2.57
N GLY A 178 22.55 -13.49 -3.88
CA GLY A 178 21.58 -14.22 -4.70
C GLY A 178 20.33 -13.44 -5.12
N GLY A 179 20.23 -12.11 -4.82
CA GLY A 179 19.03 -11.38 -5.22
C GLY A 179 19.13 -9.86 -5.23
N VAL A 180 18.08 -9.24 -5.79
CA VAL A 180 17.92 -7.78 -5.87
C VAL A 180 16.45 -7.37 -5.67
N LEU A 181 16.23 -6.16 -5.13
CA LEU A 181 14.93 -5.51 -5.03
C LEU A 181 14.75 -4.49 -6.14
N ILE A 182 13.55 -4.47 -6.78
CA ILE A 182 13.21 -3.48 -7.81
C ILE A 182 11.85 -2.83 -7.56
N GLY A 183 11.59 -1.71 -8.21
CA GLY A 183 10.30 -1.03 -8.18
C GLY A 183 9.84 -0.66 -6.78
N CYS A 184 8.54 -0.83 -6.52
CA CYS A 184 7.97 -0.55 -5.21
C CYS A 184 8.38 -1.55 -4.11
N ALA A 185 8.93 -2.72 -4.44
CA ALA A 185 9.59 -3.56 -3.43
C ALA A 185 10.83 -2.86 -2.84
N ALA A 186 11.52 -2.04 -3.65
CA ALA A 186 12.59 -1.14 -3.24
C ALA A 186 12.12 0.27 -2.82
N GLY A 187 10.84 0.62 -3.01
CA GLY A 187 10.30 1.94 -2.63
C GLY A 187 10.61 3.08 -3.60
N THR A 188 10.78 2.80 -4.89
CA THR A 188 11.20 3.80 -5.90
C THR A 188 10.10 4.76 -6.38
N LEU A 189 8.95 4.83 -5.72
CA LEU A 189 7.85 5.73 -6.10
C LEU A 189 8.24 7.20 -5.93
N ASN A 190 7.99 8.03 -6.95
CA ASN A 190 8.08 9.49 -6.85
C ASN A 190 6.76 10.05 -6.29
N VAL A 191 6.74 10.33 -5.00
CA VAL A 191 5.51 10.70 -4.26
C VAL A 191 4.90 12.00 -4.79
N PRO A 192 5.62 13.13 -4.96
CA PRO A 192 5.02 14.36 -5.48
C PRO A 192 4.45 14.26 -6.89
N LYS A 193 5.01 13.38 -7.73
CA LYS A 193 4.44 13.08 -9.05
C LYS A 193 3.24 12.14 -8.98
N ILE A 194 3.03 11.45 -7.85
CA ILE A 194 2.03 10.38 -7.70
C ILE A 194 2.28 9.28 -8.76
N LYS A 195 3.53 9.01 -9.09
CA LYS A 195 3.91 8.09 -10.16
C LYS A 195 5.11 7.24 -9.74
N GLY A 196 4.98 5.92 -9.95
CA GLY A 196 6.03 4.95 -9.66
C GLY A 196 6.37 4.04 -10.84
N THR A 197 5.52 3.99 -11.87
CA THR A 197 5.69 3.06 -13.00
C THR A 197 7.01 3.30 -13.73
N HIS A 198 7.35 4.53 -14.05
CA HIS A 198 8.59 4.87 -14.79
C HIS A 198 9.85 4.50 -14.01
N THR A 199 9.88 4.78 -12.70
CA THR A 199 11.01 4.43 -11.83
C THR A 199 11.11 2.92 -11.59
N ALA A 200 9.97 2.24 -11.45
CA ALA A 200 9.91 0.78 -11.34
C ALA A 200 10.44 0.09 -12.61
N MET A 201 9.97 0.53 -13.79
CA MET A 201 10.46 0.02 -15.07
C MET A 201 11.96 0.23 -15.25
N LYS A 202 12.46 1.44 -14.95
CA LYS A 202 13.90 1.73 -15.07
C LYS A 202 14.72 0.89 -14.10
N SER A 203 14.27 0.70 -12.87
CA SER A 203 14.97 -0.16 -11.91
C SER A 203 15.04 -1.62 -12.39
N GLY A 204 13.98 -2.13 -13.00
CA GLY A 204 13.95 -3.46 -13.61
C GLY A 204 14.91 -3.60 -14.79
N MET A 205 14.96 -2.59 -15.69
CA MET A 205 15.91 -2.55 -16.82
C MET A 205 17.35 -2.59 -16.32
N VAL A 206 17.71 -1.74 -15.36
CA VAL A 206 19.07 -1.66 -14.80
C VAL A 206 19.43 -2.95 -14.07
N ALA A 207 18.49 -3.57 -13.35
CA ALA A 207 18.72 -4.86 -12.69
C ALA A 207 18.99 -5.96 -13.71
N ALA A 208 18.25 -6.01 -14.82
CA ALA A 208 18.45 -6.99 -15.89
C ALA A 208 19.83 -6.82 -16.55
N GLU A 209 20.23 -5.57 -16.85
CA GLU A 209 21.54 -5.26 -17.43
C GLU A 209 22.70 -5.69 -16.46
N ALA A 210 22.58 -5.38 -15.17
CA ALA A 210 23.56 -5.75 -14.16
C ALA A 210 23.68 -7.29 -13.99
N ILE A 211 22.53 -7.99 -13.97
CA ILE A 211 22.50 -9.45 -13.84
C ILE A 211 23.08 -10.11 -15.10
N ALA A 212 22.77 -9.62 -16.30
CA ALA A 212 23.34 -10.12 -17.54
C ALA A 212 24.88 -9.99 -17.54
N ALA A 213 25.40 -8.83 -17.13
CA ALA A 213 26.84 -8.63 -16.97
C ALA A 213 27.45 -9.56 -15.91
N ALA A 214 26.76 -9.80 -14.77
CA ALA A 214 27.19 -10.74 -13.76
C ALA A 214 27.30 -12.18 -14.26
N PHE A 215 26.38 -12.61 -15.15
CA PHE A 215 26.47 -13.93 -15.78
C PHE A 215 27.70 -14.07 -16.66
N ALA A 216 28.09 -13.04 -17.40
CA ALA A 216 29.29 -13.00 -18.21
C ALA A 216 30.59 -12.89 -17.36
N GLY A 217 30.50 -12.22 -16.20
CA GLY A 217 31.61 -11.88 -15.31
C GLY A 217 31.92 -12.90 -14.21
N GLY A 218 31.46 -14.17 -14.31
CA GLY A 218 31.80 -15.24 -13.34
C GLY A 218 30.77 -15.42 -12.22
N LYS A 219 29.59 -14.85 -12.31
CA LYS A 219 28.44 -15.06 -11.39
C LYS A 219 28.76 -14.75 -9.92
N PRO A 220 29.09 -13.50 -9.55
CA PRO A 220 29.39 -13.12 -8.18
C PRO A 220 28.22 -13.46 -7.24
N ALA A 221 28.51 -13.67 -5.96
CA ALA A 221 27.48 -14.00 -4.97
C ALA A 221 26.42 -12.89 -4.85
N GLU A 222 26.81 -11.62 -4.95
CA GLU A 222 25.95 -10.44 -4.89
C GLU A 222 26.20 -9.54 -6.11
N VAL A 223 25.12 -9.07 -6.76
CA VAL A 223 25.19 -8.19 -7.94
C VAL A 223 25.23 -6.73 -7.52
N THR A 224 26.30 -6.31 -6.84
CA THR A 224 26.45 -4.94 -6.31
C THR A 224 26.41 -3.87 -7.39
N ALA A 225 26.87 -4.20 -8.61
CA ALA A 225 26.83 -3.32 -9.77
C ALA A 225 25.43 -2.73 -10.05
N TYR A 226 24.37 -3.48 -9.72
CA TYR A 226 22.99 -2.96 -9.87
C TYR A 226 22.75 -1.68 -9.07
N ALA A 227 23.18 -1.64 -7.83
CA ALA A 227 23.00 -0.45 -6.98
C ALA A 227 23.76 0.76 -7.55
N ASP A 228 24.98 0.56 -8.04
CA ASP A 228 25.80 1.63 -8.61
C ASP A 228 25.24 2.12 -9.94
N MET A 229 24.79 1.21 -10.80
CA MET A 229 24.12 1.56 -12.06
C MET A 229 22.81 2.31 -11.84
N LEU A 230 22.00 1.94 -10.83
CA LEU A 230 20.78 2.67 -10.49
C LEU A 230 21.08 4.06 -9.96
N LYS A 231 22.10 4.23 -9.13
CA LYS A 231 22.60 5.52 -8.66
C LYS A 231 23.08 6.43 -9.81
N ALA A 232 23.71 5.85 -10.81
CA ALA A 232 24.15 6.55 -12.00
C ALA A 232 23.02 6.88 -12.98
N SER A 233 21.83 6.27 -12.83
CA SER A 233 20.67 6.50 -13.67
C SER A 233 19.91 7.77 -13.26
N TRP A 234 19.02 8.23 -14.13
CA TRP A 234 18.15 9.40 -13.86
C TRP A 234 17.17 9.17 -12.67
N VAL A 235 16.92 7.93 -12.24
CA VAL A 235 16.03 7.63 -11.10
C VAL A 235 16.57 8.25 -9.81
N TRP A 236 17.87 8.13 -9.58
CA TRP A 236 18.48 8.58 -8.33
C TRP A 236 18.38 10.10 -8.11
N PRO A 237 18.82 10.96 -9.06
CA PRO A 237 18.65 12.39 -8.92
C PRO A 237 17.18 12.83 -8.94
N GLU A 238 16.29 12.12 -9.64
CA GLU A 238 14.86 12.42 -9.60
C GLU A 238 14.29 12.25 -8.19
N LEU A 239 14.53 11.12 -7.54
CA LEU A 239 14.04 10.86 -6.19
C LEU A 239 14.72 11.77 -5.15
N HIS A 240 16.03 12.02 -5.30
CA HIS A 240 16.77 12.94 -4.42
C HIS A 240 16.21 14.36 -4.46
N THR A 241 15.86 14.85 -5.65
CA THR A 241 15.33 16.21 -5.83
C THR A 241 14.04 16.45 -5.04
N VAL A 242 13.20 15.46 -4.90
CA VAL A 242 11.90 15.58 -4.22
C VAL A 242 11.88 15.05 -2.78
N ARG A 243 13.04 14.65 -2.23
CA ARG A 243 13.17 13.93 -0.96
C ARG A 243 12.54 14.62 0.25
N ASN A 244 12.48 15.96 0.26
CA ASN A 244 11.96 16.74 1.38
C ASN A 244 10.46 17.09 1.26
N ILE A 245 9.80 16.75 0.14
CA ILE A 245 8.42 17.18 -0.09
C ILE A 245 7.47 16.39 0.82
N ARG A 246 7.45 15.05 0.73
CA ARG A 246 6.54 14.22 1.54
C ARG A 246 6.76 14.37 3.06
N PRO A 247 7.99 14.26 3.58
CA PRO A 247 8.23 14.46 5.02
C PRO A 247 7.97 15.91 5.47
N GLY A 248 8.02 16.88 4.55
CA GLY A 248 7.60 18.26 4.83
C GLY A 248 6.12 18.36 5.18
N PHE A 249 5.25 17.62 4.48
CA PHE A 249 3.83 17.56 4.84
C PHE A 249 3.60 16.88 6.20
N ALA A 250 4.30 15.80 6.49
CA ALA A 250 4.21 15.14 7.79
C ALA A 250 4.62 16.07 8.95
N LYS A 251 5.67 16.88 8.74
CA LYS A 251 6.23 17.76 9.77
C LYS A 251 5.45 19.08 9.94
N PHE A 252 4.96 19.67 8.86
CA PHE A 252 4.41 21.02 8.84
C PHE A 252 2.91 21.09 8.52
N GLY A 253 2.26 19.93 8.33
CA GLY A 253 0.86 19.85 7.89
C GLY A 253 0.67 20.36 6.46
N LEU A 254 -0.60 20.51 6.05
CA LEU A 254 -0.95 20.85 4.65
C LEU A 254 -0.33 22.17 4.20
N TYR A 255 -0.58 23.25 4.91
CA TYR A 255 -0.16 24.59 4.46
C TYR A 255 1.35 24.77 4.53
N GLY A 256 1.97 24.38 5.63
CA GLY A 256 3.43 24.43 5.77
C GLY A 256 4.14 23.47 4.81
N GLY A 257 3.55 22.32 4.55
CA GLY A 257 4.01 21.36 3.54
C GLY A 257 3.96 21.90 2.12
N LEU A 258 2.89 22.65 1.75
CA LEU A 258 2.81 23.34 0.45
C LEU A 258 3.89 24.42 0.31
N VAL A 259 4.12 25.22 1.34
CA VAL A 259 5.20 26.21 1.35
C VAL A 259 6.57 25.53 1.20
N ASN A 260 6.82 24.46 1.98
CA ASN A 260 8.05 23.69 1.85
C ASN A 260 8.20 23.08 0.44
N ALA A 261 7.14 22.52 -0.12
CA ALA A 261 7.17 21.98 -1.49
C ALA A 261 7.49 23.05 -2.53
N ALA A 262 6.94 24.27 -2.38
CA ALA A 262 7.25 25.39 -3.26
C ALA A 262 8.73 25.81 -3.13
N ILE A 263 9.27 25.90 -1.92
CA ILE A 263 10.68 26.20 -1.68
C ILE A 263 11.58 25.13 -2.32
N GLU A 264 11.28 23.84 -2.06
CA GLU A 264 12.06 22.72 -2.60
C GLU A 264 12.00 22.63 -4.13
N THR A 265 10.89 23.01 -4.73
CA THR A 265 10.70 22.93 -6.19
C THR A 265 11.28 24.14 -6.92
N TYR A 266 11.01 25.37 -6.45
CA TYR A 266 11.29 26.59 -7.21
C TYR A 266 12.56 27.32 -6.74
N ILE A 267 12.90 27.24 -5.43
CA ILE A 267 14.04 27.96 -4.85
C ILE A 267 15.25 27.03 -4.78
N THR A 268 15.20 25.98 -3.98
CA THR A 268 16.35 25.09 -3.76
C THR A 268 16.55 24.10 -4.89
N ARG A 269 15.48 23.77 -5.61
CA ARG A 269 15.48 22.78 -6.70
C ARG A 269 16.09 21.44 -6.26
N GLY A 270 15.71 21.00 -5.04
CA GLY A 270 16.22 19.77 -4.43
C GLY A 270 17.67 19.85 -3.92
N LYS A 271 18.29 21.03 -3.92
CA LYS A 271 19.68 21.26 -3.44
C LYS A 271 19.73 21.72 -1.99
N SER A 272 18.66 21.54 -1.21
CA SER A 272 18.65 21.83 0.22
C SER A 272 19.78 21.10 0.93
N PRO A 273 20.54 21.78 1.85
CA PRO A 273 21.61 21.13 2.59
C PRO A 273 21.12 20.17 3.69
N TRP A 274 19.81 20.04 3.86
CA TRP A 274 19.16 19.14 4.81
C TRP A 274 18.35 18.07 4.09
N THR A 275 18.09 16.97 4.83
CA THR A 275 17.13 15.94 4.46
C THR A 275 16.19 15.71 5.64
N LEU A 276 14.88 15.91 5.44
CA LEU A 276 13.87 15.67 6.43
C LEU A 276 13.71 14.16 6.66
N LYS A 277 13.41 13.77 7.90
CA LYS A 277 13.29 12.37 8.32
C LYS A 277 11.86 11.86 8.14
N ASN A 278 11.74 10.58 7.82
CA ASN A 278 10.50 9.84 7.88
C ASN A 278 10.33 9.18 9.25
N HIS A 279 9.08 8.89 9.59
CA HIS A 279 8.67 8.17 10.79
C HIS A 279 7.83 6.96 10.42
N VAL A 280 7.70 6.00 11.32
CA VAL A 280 6.80 4.85 11.13
C VAL A 280 5.33 5.29 11.23
N ASP A 281 4.45 4.63 10.47
CA ASP A 281 3.05 5.06 10.36
C ASP A 281 2.18 4.58 11.53
N TYR A 282 2.53 3.49 12.17
CA TYR A 282 1.68 2.83 13.18
C TYR A 282 1.74 3.48 14.56
N ASP A 283 2.83 4.11 14.94
CA ASP A 283 3.03 4.66 16.28
C ASP A 283 2.43 6.06 16.49
N GLY A 284 2.02 6.72 15.39
CA GLY A 284 1.41 8.05 15.43
C GLY A 284 -0.05 8.10 15.90
N LEU A 285 -0.75 6.96 16.03
CA LEU A 285 -2.15 6.96 16.46
C LEU A 285 -2.28 7.41 17.92
N VAL A 286 -3.10 8.45 18.15
CA VAL A 286 -3.49 8.83 19.50
C VAL A 286 -4.54 7.87 20.06
N LYS A 287 -4.64 7.75 21.38
CA LYS A 287 -5.68 6.91 22.01
C LYS A 287 -7.07 7.46 21.72
N ALA A 288 -8.05 6.59 21.59
CA ALA A 288 -9.44 6.97 21.26
C ALA A 288 -10.04 8.00 22.22
N LYS A 289 -9.68 7.97 23.51
CA LYS A 289 -10.13 8.95 24.52
C LYS A 289 -9.62 10.37 24.23
N ASP A 290 -8.50 10.51 23.54
CA ASP A 290 -7.83 11.78 23.23
C ASP A 290 -8.14 12.24 21.77
N ALA A 291 -8.94 11.47 21.03
CA ALA A 291 -9.32 11.74 19.65
C ALA A 291 -10.79 12.12 19.52
N THR A 292 -11.09 12.95 18.53
CA THR A 292 -12.48 13.31 18.20
C THR A 292 -13.04 12.32 17.18
N PRO A 293 -14.17 11.65 17.45
CA PRO A 293 -14.86 10.82 16.48
C PRO A 293 -15.23 11.59 15.21
N ILE A 294 -15.11 10.94 14.07
CA ILE A 294 -15.46 11.51 12.77
C ILE A 294 -16.79 10.90 12.33
N PRO A 295 -17.86 11.70 12.23
CA PRO A 295 -19.14 11.22 11.72
C PRO A 295 -19.07 11.08 10.20
N TYR A 296 -19.35 9.88 9.68
CA TYR A 296 -19.50 9.64 8.25
C TYR A 296 -21.00 9.51 7.91
N PRO A 297 -21.52 10.28 6.94
CA PRO A 297 -22.91 10.16 6.51
C PRO A 297 -23.21 8.76 5.99
N LYS A 298 -24.46 8.32 6.14
CA LYS A 298 -24.92 7.10 5.47
C LYS A 298 -24.83 7.30 3.96
N PRO A 299 -24.36 6.30 3.21
CA PRO A 299 -24.30 6.40 1.75
C PRO A 299 -25.69 6.46 1.13
N ASP A 300 -25.82 7.18 0.01
CA ASP A 300 -27.07 7.38 -0.72
C ASP A 300 -27.34 6.31 -1.80
N GLY A 301 -26.37 5.44 -2.05
CA GLY A 301 -26.44 4.39 -3.08
C GLY A 301 -26.37 4.91 -4.52
N LYS A 302 -26.10 6.20 -4.74
CA LYS A 302 -26.02 6.84 -6.06
C LYS A 302 -24.64 7.45 -6.30
N LEU A 303 -24.23 8.37 -5.43
CA LEU A 303 -22.92 9.01 -5.45
C LEU A 303 -21.98 8.36 -4.44
N THR A 304 -22.52 8.00 -3.29
CA THR A 304 -21.80 7.39 -2.18
C THR A 304 -22.32 5.99 -1.91
N PHE A 305 -21.44 5.08 -1.54
CA PHE A 305 -21.74 3.66 -1.39
C PHE A 305 -21.21 3.12 -0.07
N ASP A 306 -21.80 2.05 0.40
CA ASP A 306 -21.28 1.29 1.53
C ASP A 306 -20.06 0.44 1.14
N ARG A 307 -19.36 -0.04 2.14
CA ARG A 307 -18.11 -0.77 1.97
C ARG A 307 -18.32 -2.14 1.32
N LEU A 308 -19.34 -2.86 1.73
CA LEU A 308 -19.58 -4.23 1.24
C LEU A 308 -20.01 -4.24 -0.23
N SER A 309 -20.90 -3.31 -0.64
CA SER A 309 -21.25 -3.15 -2.06
C SER A 309 -20.05 -2.73 -2.92
N SER A 310 -19.07 -2.04 -2.33
CA SER A 310 -17.81 -1.71 -3.01
C SER A 310 -16.91 -2.93 -3.15
N VAL A 311 -16.77 -3.73 -2.10
CA VAL A 311 -16.00 -4.99 -2.13
C VAL A 311 -16.57 -5.96 -3.16
N PHE A 312 -17.89 -6.04 -3.27
CA PHE A 312 -18.55 -6.91 -4.24
C PHE A 312 -18.06 -6.67 -5.67
N ILE A 313 -17.90 -5.42 -6.10
CA ILE A 313 -17.39 -5.10 -7.45
C ILE A 313 -15.86 -5.10 -7.58
N SER A 314 -15.12 -5.50 -6.54
CA SER A 314 -13.70 -5.83 -6.65
C SER A 314 -13.50 -7.26 -7.17
N ASN A 315 -14.58 -8.05 -7.25
CA ASN A 315 -14.57 -9.48 -7.57
C ASN A 315 -13.54 -10.27 -6.73
N THR A 316 -13.34 -9.83 -5.47
CA THR A 316 -12.46 -10.57 -4.57
C THR A 316 -13.08 -11.91 -4.23
N ASN A 317 -12.29 -12.96 -4.31
CA ASN A 317 -12.66 -14.30 -3.95
C ASN A 317 -11.46 -15.05 -3.38
N HIS A 318 -11.68 -15.84 -2.36
CA HIS A 318 -10.66 -16.69 -1.73
C HIS A 318 -11.23 -18.08 -1.55
N GLU A 319 -10.38 -19.09 -1.50
CA GLU A 319 -10.79 -20.41 -1.04
C GLU A 319 -11.41 -20.27 0.36
N GLU A 320 -12.62 -20.80 0.52
CA GLU A 320 -13.36 -20.61 1.76
C GLU A 320 -12.77 -21.44 2.91
N ASN A 321 -12.33 -22.66 2.58
CA ASN A 321 -11.74 -23.58 3.54
C ASN A 321 -10.20 -23.47 3.54
N GLN A 322 -9.67 -22.29 3.90
CA GLN A 322 -8.25 -22.08 4.12
C GLN A 322 -7.99 -21.32 5.43
N PRO A 323 -6.80 -21.43 6.03
CA PRO A 323 -6.43 -20.60 7.16
C PRO A 323 -6.48 -19.11 6.80
N ALA A 324 -6.97 -18.27 7.73
CA ALA A 324 -6.99 -16.82 7.49
C ALA A 324 -5.57 -16.30 7.21
N HIS A 325 -5.43 -15.57 6.11
CA HIS A 325 -4.14 -14.95 5.72
C HIS A 325 -3.83 -13.65 6.48
N LEU A 326 -4.74 -13.22 7.34
CA LEU A 326 -4.60 -12.09 8.25
C LEU A 326 -4.35 -12.65 9.65
N ARG A 327 -3.07 -12.89 9.95
CA ARG A 327 -2.65 -13.60 11.17
C ARG A 327 -2.42 -12.63 12.30
N LEU A 328 -3.02 -12.89 13.46
CA LEU A 328 -2.71 -12.20 14.69
C LEU A 328 -1.47 -12.85 15.33
N LEU A 329 -0.46 -12.06 15.66
CA LEU A 329 0.73 -12.53 16.39
C LEU A 329 0.38 -12.86 17.84
N ASP A 330 -0.52 -12.08 18.42
CA ASP A 330 -1.09 -12.27 19.76
C ASP A 330 -2.58 -11.92 19.74
N PRO A 331 -3.49 -12.91 19.69
CA PRO A 331 -4.92 -12.67 19.65
C PRO A 331 -5.47 -11.81 20.79
N ALA A 332 -4.85 -11.86 21.98
CA ALA A 332 -5.31 -11.08 23.12
C ALA A 332 -5.16 -9.56 22.92
N LYS A 333 -4.15 -9.11 22.16
CA LYS A 333 -3.92 -7.68 21.89
C LYS A 333 -5.04 -7.02 21.10
N ALA A 334 -5.78 -7.77 20.29
CA ALA A 334 -6.89 -7.23 19.51
C ALA A 334 -7.95 -6.56 20.41
N ILE A 335 -8.22 -7.14 21.56
CA ILE A 335 -9.19 -6.59 22.53
C ILE A 335 -8.49 -5.80 23.63
N ALA A 336 -7.44 -6.34 24.25
CA ALA A 336 -6.77 -5.70 25.37
C ALA A 336 -6.15 -4.34 25.01
N VAL A 337 -5.73 -4.15 23.77
CA VAL A 337 -5.09 -2.91 23.32
C VAL A 337 -5.90 -2.23 22.21
N ASN A 338 -6.07 -2.89 21.04
CA ASN A 338 -6.68 -2.22 19.89
C ASN A 338 -8.11 -1.74 20.18
N TRP A 339 -8.94 -2.60 20.77
CA TRP A 339 -10.30 -2.20 21.18
C TRP A 339 -10.30 -1.22 22.35
N THR A 340 -9.61 -1.55 23.42
CA THR A 340 -9.68 -0.78 24.67
C THR A 340 -9.08 0.61 24.52
N GLU A 341 -7.93 0.74 23.86
CA GLU A 341 -7.21 2.02 23.78
C GLU A 341 -7.53 2.80 22.49
N TYR A 342 -7.76 2.12 21.36
CA TYR A 342 -7.92 2.76 20.06
C TYR A 342 -9.30 2.54 19.40
N ARG A 343 -10.20 1.80 20.07
CA ARG A 343 -11.51 1.44 19.52
C ARG A 343 -11.43 0.69 18.20
N SER A 344 -10.50 -0.25 18.10
CA SER A 344 -10.27 -1.12 16.94
C SER A 344 -10.17 -0.34 15.62
N PRO A 345 -9.08 0.42 15.41
CA PRO A 345 -8.92 1.24 14.22
C PRO A 345 -8.91 0.43 12.93
N GLU A 346 -8.60 -0.87 13.00
CA GLU A 346 -8.67 -1.84 11.90
C GLU A 346 -10.07 -1.93 11.26
N THR A 347 -11.11 -1.68 12.03
CA THR A 347 -12.49 -1.64 11.50
C THR A 347 -12.73 -0.43 10.61
N ARG A 348 -11.87 0.59 10.65
CA ARG A 348 -11.99 1.86 9.91
C ARG A 348 -10.95 2.00 8.82
N TYR A 349 -9.67 1.68 9.09
CA TYR A 349 -8.65 1.79 8.05
C TYR A 349 -8.74 0.67 7.00
N CYS A 350 -9.40 -0.45 7.31
CA CYS A 350 -9.64 -1.49 6.31
C CYS A 350 -10.68 -1.01 5.28
N PRO A 351 -10.32 -0.91 3.99
CA PRO A 351 -11.25 -0.44 2.97
C PRO A 351 -12.24 -1.53 2.52
N ALA A 352 -12.13 -2.75 3.07
CA ALA A 352 -12.86 -3.92 2.60
C ALA A 352 -13.79 -4.57 3.65
N GLY A 353 -13.93 -3.97 4.85
CA GLY A 353 -14.81 -4.52 5.88
C GLY A 353 -14.39 -5.91 6.36
N VAL A 354 -13.07 -6.13 6.46
CA VAL A 354 -12.51 -7.41 6.93
C VAL A 354 -12.64 -7.57 8.44
N TYR A 355 -12.54 -6.46 9.19
CA TYR A 355 -12.52 -6.48 10.65
C TYR A 355 -13.81 -5.93 11.23
N GLU A 356 -14.38 -6.66 12.18
CA GLU A 356 -15.59 -6.27 12.92
C GLU A 356 -15.42 -6.60 14.39
N ILE A 357 -15.98 -5.78 15.27
CA ILE A 357 -16.12 -6.11 16.68
C ILE A 357 -17.54 -6.62 16.89
N ILE A 358 -17.66 -7.83 17.38
CA ILE A 358 -18.92 -8.47 17.75
C ILE A 358 -18.99 -8.64 19.26
N GLY A 359 -20.20 -8.77 19.82
CA GLY A 359 -20.42 -9.00 21.26
C GLY A 359 -20.18 -7.77 22.16
N GLU A 360 -20.06 -6.56 21.58
CA GLU A 360 -19.96 -5.32 22.36
C GLU A 360 -21.20 -5.11 23.23
N GLU A 361 -22.38 -5.37 22.68
CA GLU A 361 -23.68 -5.23 23.34
C GLU A 361 -23.87 -6.19 24.54
N THR A 362 -23.15 -7.30 24.55
CA THR A 362 -23.16 -8.28 25.67
C THR A 362 -22.02 -8.07 26.65
N GLY A 363 -21.17 -7.06 26.45
CA GLY A 363 -19.99 -6.79 27.26
C GLY A 363 -18.82 -7.76 27.03
N ASN A 364 -18.89 -8.57 25.98
CA ASN A 364 -17.83 -9.53 25.60
C ASN A 364 -17.32 -9.27 24.17
N PRO A 365 -16.64 -8.14 23.92
CA PRO A 365 -16.17 -7.78 22.59
C PRO A 365 -15.15 -8.78 22.07
N GLN A 366 -15.30 -9.17 20.82
CA GLN A 366 -14.39 -10.06 20.11
C GLN A 366 -14.10 -9.52 18.71
N LEU A 367 -12.86 -9.69 18.24
CA LEU A 367 -12.50 -9.36 16.87
C LEU A 367 -12.88 -10.49 15.92
N GLN A 368 -13.78 -10.21 14.99
CA GLN A 368 -14.10 -11.08 13.86
C GLN A 368 -13.30 -10.65 12.64
N ILE A 369 -12.70 -11.62 11.94
CA ILE A 369 -11.91 -11.41 10.73
C ILE A 369 -12.61 -12.09 9.54
N ASN A 370 -13.23 -11.27 8.69
CA ASN A 370 -13.92 -11.70 7.46
C ASN A 370 -12.90 -11.74 6.30
N ALA A 371 -11.98 -12.69 6.32
CA ALA A 371 -10.84 -12.77 5.39
C ALA A 371 -11.28 -12.84 3.91
N GLN A 372 -12.49 -13.36 3.62
CA GLN A 372 -13.08 -13.42 2.28
C GLN A 372 -13.20 -12.02 1.62
N ASN A 373 -13.41 -10.97 2.40
CA ASN A 373 -13.55 -9.61 1.90
C ASN A 373 -12.20 -8.95 1.54
N CYS A 374 -11.08 -9.59 1.85
CA CYS A 374 -9.76 -8.96 1.72
C CYS A 374 -9.41 -8.65 0.27
N VAL A 375 -9.09 -7.38 -0.01
CA VAL A 375 -8.62 -6.91 -1.32
C VAL A 375 -7.09 -6.76 -1.39
N HIS A 376 -6.37 -7.39 -0.50
CA HIS A 376 -4.90 -7.43 -0.44
C HIS A 376 -4.22 -6.06 -0.39
N CYS A 377 -4.85 -5.05 0.18
CA CYS A 377 -4.31 -3.69 0.25
C CYS A 377 -3.13 -3.56 1.23
N LYS A 378 -3.01 -4.46 2.21
CA LYS A 378 -1.94 -4.52 3.24
C LYS A 378 -1.94 -3.37 4.25
N THR A 379 -2.98 -2.55 4.29
CA THR A 379 -3.08 -1.44 5.24
C THR A 379 -2.99 -1.91 6.69
N CYS A 380 -3.60 -3.05 7.01
CA CYS A 380 -3.59 -3.62 8.36
C CYS A 380 -2.18 -4.03 8.83
N ASP A 381 -1.39 -4.62 7.95
CA ASP A 381 0.02 -4.98 8.22
C ASP A 381 0.94 -3.74 8.42
N ILE A 382 0.46 -2.56 8.00
CA ILE A 382 1.22 -1.30 8.10
C ILE A 382 0.74 -0.46 9.30
N LYS A 383 -0.59 -0.27 9.44
CA LYS A 383 -1.19 0.74 10.33
C LYS A 383 -1.60 0.21 11.70
N ASP A 384 -1.60 -1.10 11.91
CA ASP A 384 -1.95 -1.65 13.22
C ASP A 384 -1.04 -1.09 14.32
N PRO A 385 -1.59 -0.39 15.35
CA PRO A 385 -0.78 0.30 16.36
C PRO A 385 0.08 -0.65 17.19
N THR A 386 -0.31 -1.90 17.29
CA THR A 386 0.45 -2.95 18.00
C THR A 386 1.31 -3.82 17.09
N GLN A 387 1.26 -3.59 15.76
CA GLN A 387 1.89 -4.44 14.73
C GLN A 387 1.54 -5.92 14.91
N ASN A 388 0.33 -6.18 15.37
CA ASN A 388 -0.17 -7.51 15.68
C ASN A 388 -0.74 -8.23 14.46
N ILE A 389 -1.22 -7.48 13.47
CA ILE A 389 -1.81 -8.04 12.25
C ILE A 389 -0.71 -8.24 11.20
N ASN A 390 -0.39 -9.50 10.91
CA ASN A 390 0.56 -9.87 9.88
C ASN A 390 -0.18 -10.43 8.65
N TRP A 391 -0.13 -9.70 7.54
CA TRP A 391 -0.66 -10.17 6.26
C TRP A 391 0.32 -11.17 5.64
N VAL A 392 -0.15 -12.38 5.38
CA VAL A 392 0.59 -13.41 4.62
C VAL A 392 -0.14 -13.71 3.32
N VAL A 393 0.53 -14.36 2.37
CA VAL A 393 -0.13 -14.73 1.11
C VAL A 393 -1.21 -15.80 1.39
N PRO A 394 -2.44 -15.62 0.86
CA PRO A 394 -3.46 -16.69 0.88
C PRO A 394 -3.09 -17.80 -0.10
N GLU A 395 -3.91 -18.80 -0.18
CA GLU A 395 -3.83 -19.82 -1.25
C GLU A 395 -3.81 -19.17 -2.63
N GLY A 396 -3.07 -19.76 -3.54
CA GLY A 396 -2.89 -19.23 -4.90
C GLY A 396 -4.20 -19.05 -5.65
N ALA A 397 -4.23 -18.11 -6.59
CA ALA A 397 -5.38 -17.66 -7.37
C ALA A 397 -6.51 -16.96 -6.59
N GLY A 398 -6.41 -16.82 -5.26
CA GLY A 398 -7.34 -16.04 -4.44
C GLY A 398 -7.03 -14.55 -4.45
N GLY A 399 -8.05 -13.73 -4.14
CA GLY A 399 -7.96 -12.28 -4.02
C GLY A 399 -8.82 -11.50 -5.00
N PRO A 400 -8.62 -10.18 -5.12
CA PRO A 400 -9.39 -9.34 -6.03
C PRO A 400 -9.09 -9.65 -7.49
N ASN A 401 -10.12 -9.56 -8.33
CA ASN A 401 -10.02 -9.72 -9.77
C ASN A 401 -10.63 -8.48 -10.44
N TYR A 402 -9.78 -7.49 -10.68
CA TYR A 402 -10.21 -6.18 -11.16
C TYR A 402 -10.51 -6.16 -12.66
N PRO A 403 -11.77 -5.93 -13.08
CA PRO A 403 -12.10 -5.72 -14.48
C PRO A 403 -11.59 -4.37 -14.98
N GLY A 404 -11.39 -4.24 -16.29
CA GLY A 404 -11.11 -2.96 -16.95
C GLY A 404 -9.74 -2.34 -16.64
N GLY A 405 -8.77 -3.12 -16.17
CA GLY A 405 -7.40 -2.63 -15.96
C GLY A 405 -7.22 -1.75 -14.73
N MET A 406 -7.95 -2.01 -13.68
CA MET A 406 -7.75 -1.37 -12.37
C MET A 406 -6.40 -1.72 -11.76
#